data_98f7e9741586c841292992dc000b645a
#
_entry.id   98f7e9741586c841292992dc000b645a
#
_cell.length_a   1.000
_cell.length_b   1.000
_cell.length_c   1.000
_cell.angle_alpha   90.00
_cell.angle_beta   90.00
_cell.angle_gamma   90.00
#
_symmetry.space_group_name_H-M   'P 1'
#
loop_
_entity.id
_entity.type
_entity.pdbx_description
1 polymer ?
#
loop_
_entity_poly.entity_id
_entity_poly.type
_entity_poly.pdbx_seq_one_letter_code
_entity_poly.pdbx_strand_id
1 'polypeptide(L)'
;DFPLRHPLEILSRGLVVQFQEPMNQKAEAVLISNGINMENYVSQQLTEEDLTEDALVITMEEIHRERILEQFENAIPENIQVLTKYVGDELEILDPYGGALPAYGLCYETLRKSIKKLVKKFNEEEGA
;
A
#
# COMPACT_ATOMS: atom_id res chain seq x y z
N ASP A 1 -13.97 -3.04 -3.27
CA ASP A 1 -14.73 -3.91 -2.39
C ASP A 1 -15.11 -3.30 -1.04
N PHE A 2 -14.39 -2.27 -0.60
CA PHE A 2 -14.65 -1.65 0.68
C PHE A 2 -14.97 -0.18 0.46
N PRO A 3 -16.26 0.20 0.40
CA PRO A 3 -16.64 1.57 0.06
C PRO A 3 -16.20 2.57 1.14
N LEU A 4 -15.69 3.70 0.69
CA LEU A 4 -15.37 4.85 1.55
C LEU A 4 -16.55 5.79 1.59
N ARG A 5 -16.80 6.41 2.76
CA ARG A 5 -17.85 7.41 2.92
C ARG A 5 -17.52 8.69 2.15
N HIS A 6 -16.24 9.03 2.04
CA HIS A 6 -15.77 10.21 1.36
C HIS A 6 -14.75 9.81 0.31
N PRO A 7 -14.78 10.42 -0.88
CA PRO A 7 -13.81 10.09 -1.92
C PRO A 7 -12.38 10.45 -1.51
N LEU A 8 -11.46 9.54 -1.79
CA LEU A 8 -10.02 9.74 -1.60
C LEU A 8 -9.31 9.42 -2.90
N GLU A 9 -8.27 10.18 -3.21
CA GLU A 9 -7.37 9.82 -4.28
C GLU A 9 -6.37 8.82 -3.74
N ILE A 10 -6.35 7.60 -4.31
CA ILE A 10 -5.48 6.52 -3.87
C ILE A 10 -4.45 6.23 -4.96
N LEU A 11 -3.18 6.36 -4.59
CA LEU A 11 -2.05 6.18 -5.50
C LEU A 11 -1.11 5.13 -4.94
N SER A 12 -0.36 4.46 -5.81
CA SER A 12 0.70 3.55 -5.41
C SER A 12 2.04 4.03 -5.93
N ARG A 13 3.11 3.81 -5.14
CA ARG A 13 4.46 4.22 -5.49
C ARG A 13 5.46 3.18 -5.01
N GLY A 14 6.60 3.07 -5.71
CA GLY A 14 7.72 2.24 -5.29
C GLY A 14 8.87 3.09 -4.77
N LEU A 15 9.67 2.56 -3.87
CA LEU A 15 10.84 3.26 -3.34
C LEU A 15 12.01 3.27 -4.32
N VAL A 16 12.18 2.20 -5.08
CA VAL A 16 13.21 2.09 -6.12
C VAL A 16 12.55 1.56 -7.39
N VAL A 17 12.31 2.45 -8.35
CA VAL A 17 11.71 2.10 -9.64
C VAL A 17 12.61 2.65 -10.74
N GLN A 18 13.46 1.79 -11.28
CA GLN A 18 14.39 2.16 -12.37
C GLN A 18 13.66 2.31 -13.69
N PHE A 19 12.68 1.43 -13.95
CA PHE A 19 11.86 1.46 -15.14
C PHE A 19 10.40 1.23 -14.75
N GLN A 20 9.48 1.90 -15.43
CA GLN A 20 8.07 1.60 -15.23
C GLN A 20 7.77 0.20 -15.77
N GLU A 21 7.16 -0.61 -14.93
CA GLU A 21 6.86 -2.01 -15.24
C GLU A 21 5.39 -2.33 -14.95
N PRO A 22 4.82 -3.29 -15.69
CA PRO A 22 3.51 -3.82 -15.35
C PRO A 22 3.59 -4.63 -14.07
N MET A 23 2.43 -4.97 -13.53
CA MET A 23 2.34 -5.77 -12.32
C MET A 23 3.00 -7.14 -12.49
N ASN A 24 3.64 -7.65 -11.43
CA ASN A 24 4.18 -9.02 -11.39
C ASN A 24 3.08 -10.02 -11.77
N GLN A 25 3.43 -11.00 -12.61
CA GLN A 25 2.45 -11.95 -13.15
C GLN A 25 1.75 -12.79 -12.08
N LYS A 26 2.46 -13.18 -11.02
CA LYS A 26 1.85 -13.96 -9.92
C LYS A 26 0.87 -13.10 -9.13
N ALA A 27 1.23 -11.84 -8.86
CA ALA A 27 0.33 -10.90 -8.20
C ALA A 27 -0.93 -10.65 -9.05
N GLU A 28 -0.74 -10.44 -10.36
CA GLU A 28 -1.85 -10.23 -11.29
C GLU A 28 -2.80 -11.44 -11.30
N ALA A 29 -2.24 -12.66 -11.35
CA ALA A 29 -3.04 -13.88 -11.34
C ALA A 29 -3.91 -13.99 -10.09
N VAL A 30 -3.35 -13.66 -8.92
CA VAL A 30 -4.11 -13.66 -7.66
C VAL A 30 -5.24 -12.62 -7.70
N LEU A 31 -4.96 -11.41 -8.18
CA LEU A 31 -5.97 -10.36 -8.27
C LEU A 31 -7.09 -10.73 -9.24
N ILE A 32 -6.75 -11.25 -10.41
CA ILE A 32 -7.75 -11.69 -11.40
C ILE A 32 -8.66 -12.79 -10.82
N SER A 33 -8.08 -13.75 -10.12
CA SER A 33 -8.86 -14.83 -9.49
C SER A 33 -9.82 -14.32 -8.42
N ASN A 34 -9.59 -13.11 -7.91
CA ASN A 34 -10.45 -12.43 -6.95
C ASN A 34 -11.29 -11.30 -7.56
N GLY A 35 -11.39 -11.27 -8.89
CA GLY A 35 -12.23 -10.31 -9.60
C GLY A 35 -11.65 -8.91 -9.76
N ILE A 36 -10.36 -8.73 -9.53
CA ILE A 36 -9.68 -7.43 -9.63
C ILE A 36 -8.82 -7.39 -10.89
N ASN A 37 -9.08 -6.42 -11.76
CA ASN A 37 -8.34 -6.24 -13.00
C ASN A 37 -7.43 -5.01 -12.92
N MET A 38 -6.13 -5.21 -13.11
CA MET A 38 -5.10 -4.16 -13.04
C MET A 38 -4.26 -4.11 -14.32
N GLU A 39 -4.86 -4.39 -15.49
CA GLU A 39 -4.11 -4.49 -16.74
C GLU A 39 -3.40 -3.21 -17.19
N ASN A 40 -3.86 -2.06 -16.74
CA ASN A 40 -3.23 -0.77 -17.06
C ASN A 40 -2.23 -0.30 -16.00
N TYR A 41 -1.98 -1.13 -14.99
CA TYR A 41 -1.05 -0.77 -13.92
C TYR A 41 0.39 -0.76 -14.41
N VAL A 42 1.14 0.29 -14.04
CA VAL A 42 2.59 0.36 -14.16
C VAL A 42 3.18 0.92 -12.87
N SER A 43 4.37 0.47 -12.50
CA SER A 43 5.05 0.97 -11.31
C SER A 43 5.52 2.41 -11.50
N GLN A 44 5.50 3.20 -10.42
CA GLN A 44 5.96 4.59 -10.43
C GLN A 44 6.80 4.86 -9.20
N GLN A 45 7.86 5.66 -9.38
CA GLN A 45 8.77 6.03 -8.30
C GLN A 45 8.12 7.04 -7.37
N LEU A 46 8.29 6.85 -6.05
CA LEU A 46 7.93 7.85 -5.06
C LEU A 46 8.84 9.06 -5.21
N THR A 47 8.27 10.26 -5.22
CA THR A 47 9.00 11.52 -5.35
C THR A 47 8.61 12.48 -4.21
N GLU A 48 9.41 13.55 -4.06
CA GLU A 48 9.10 14.60 -3.07
C GLU A 48 7.72 15.23 -3.30
N GLU A 49 7.28 15.30 -4.56
CA GLU A 49 5.99 15.89 -4.93
C GLU A 49 4.82 15.08 -4.37
N ASP A 50 5.01 13.78 -4.14
CA ASP A 50 3.98 12.92 -3.55
C ASP A 50 3.81 13.17 -2.05
N LEU A 51 4.80 13.76 -1.38
CA LEU A 51 4.83 13.95 0.06
C LEU A 51 4.32 15.34 0.47
N THR A 52 3.04 15.57 0.28
CA THR A 52 2.38 16.82 0.68
C THR A 52 1.86 16.72 2.12
N GLU A 53 1.50 17.87 2.70
CA GLU A 53 0.92 17.91 4.04
C GLU A 53 -0.39 17.13 4.16
N ASP A 54 -1.14 17.03 3.05
CA ASP A 54 -2.43 16.36 3.03
C ASP A 54 -2.33 14.88 2.66
N ALA A 55 -1.14 14.38 2.36
CA ALA A 55 -0.95 13.00 1.94
C ALA A 55 -0.67 12.09 3.13
N LEU A 56 -1.45 11.02 3.26
CA LEU A 56 -1.14 9.93 4.16
C LEU A 56 -0.40 8.86 3.35
N VAL A 57 0.82 8.54 3.76
CA VAL A 57 1.64 7.53 3.12
C VAL A 57 1.56 6.25 3.95
N ILE A 58 1.17 5.17 3.29
CA ILE A 58 1.06 3.85 3.93
C ILE A 58 2.15 2.95 3.37
N THR A 59 2.96 2.38 4.24
CA THR A 59 4.02 1.43 3.87
C THR A 59 3.65 0.04 4.35
N MET A 60 4.26 -0.97 3.73
CA MET A 60 4.02 -2.36 4.10
C MET A 60 4.91 -2.81 5.26
N GLU A 61 6.13 -2.27 5.36
CA GLU A 61 7.11 -2.62 6.38
C GLU A 61 7.73 -1.39 7.02
N GLU A 62 8.18 -1.53 8.26
CA GLU A 62 8.83 -0.43 9.00
C GLU A 62 10.08 0.08 8.28
N ILE A 63 10.85 -0.80 7.65
CA ILE A 63 12.06 -0.41 6.93
C ILE A 63 11.73 0.53 5.75
N HIS A 64 10.58 0.37 5.12
CA HIS A 64 10.15 1.26 4.04
C HIS A 64 9.85 2.65 4.58
N ARG A 65 9.20 2.73 5.74
CA ARG A 65 8.95 3.99 6.41
C ARG A 65 10.25 4.70 6.76
N GLU A 66 11.20 3.98 7.33
CA GLU A 66 12.51 4.52 7.69
C GLU A 66 13.25 5.06 6.47
N ARG A 67 13.20 4.36 5.33
CA ARG A 67 13.84 4.80 4.09
C ARG A 67 13.23 6.11 3.57
N ILE A 68 11.91 6.25 3.65
CA ILE A 68 11.24 7.48 3.23
C ILE A 68 11.70 8.65 4.09
N LEU A 69 11.77 8.46 5.40
CA LEU A 69 12.21 9.50 6.33
C LEU A 69 13.66 9.89 6.11
N GLU A 70 14.52 8.96 5.69
CA GLU A 70 15.92 9.24 5.39
C GLU A 70 16.13 9.92 4.05
N GLN A 71 15.37 9.52 3.03
CA GLN A 71 15.55 9.99 1.65
C GLN A 71 14.92 11.34 1.36
N PHE A 72 13.83 11.68 2.06
CA PHE A 72 13.04 12.88 1.76
C PHE A 72 12.99 13.82 2.95
N GLU A 73 13.59 15.00 2.80
CA GLU A 73 13.59 16.02 3.86
C GLU A 73 12.19 16.54 4.17
N ASN A 74 11.31 16.56 3.17
CA ASN A 74 9.94 17.02 3.34
C ASN A 74 8.99 15.94 3.88
N ALA A 75 9.49 14.75 4.21
CA ALA A 75 8.67 13.70 4.80
C ALA A 75 8.22 14.11 6.20
N ILE A 76 6.92 13.98 6.44
CA ILE A 76 6.30 14.29 7.75
C ILE A 76 6.07 12.95 8.47
N PRO A 77 6.81 12.67 9.57
CA PRO A 77 6.73 11.34 10.21
C PRO A 77 5.32 10.92 10.60
N GLU A 78 4.51 11.86 11.06
CA GLU A 78 3.13 11.58 11.49
C GLU A 78 2.23 11.15 10.32
N ASN A 79 2.60 11.54 9.11
CA ASN A 79 1.83 11.23 7.89
C ASN A 79 2.31 9.97 7.19
N ILE A 80 3.34 9.31 7.73
CA ILE A 80 3.90 8.08 7.15
C ILE A 80 3.71 6.96 8.14
N GLN A 81 2.85 5.99 7.80
CA GLN A 81 2.43 4.93 8.71
C GLN A 81 2.65 3.55 8.08
N VAL A 82 3.03 2.59 8.89
CA VAL A 82 3.05 1.18 8.48
C VAL A 82 1.61 0.65 8.56
N LEU A 83 1.11 0.06 7.47
CA LEU A 83 -0.29 -0.37 7.37
C LEU A 83 -0.74 -1.17 8.59
N THR A 84 -0.02 -2.24 8.92
CA THR A 84 -0.43 -3.13 10.00
C THR A 84 -0.42 -2.43 11.35
N LYS A 85 0.58 -1.60 11.64
CA LYS A 85 0.62 -0.82 12.88
C LYS A 85 -0.52 0.19 12.94
N TYR A 86 -0.80 0.85 11.82
CA TYR A 86 -1.85 1.87 11.75
C TYR A 86 -3.23 1.30 12.05
N VAL A 87 -3.49 0.06 11.64
CA VAL A 87 -4.78 -0.61 11.87
C VAL A 87 -4.76 -1.56 13.08
N GLY A 88 -3.63 -1.68 13.78
CA GLY A 88 -3.53 -2.48 15.00
C GLY A 88 -3.25 -3.96 14.79
N ASP A 89 -2.74 -4.36 13.63
CA ASP A 89 -2.31 -5.74 13.39
C ASP A 89 -0.90 -5.97 13.93
N GLU A 90 -0.60 -7.21 14.32
CA GLU A 90 0.67 -7.54 14.96
C GLU A 90 1.84 -7.70 14.00
N LEU A 91 1.59 -8.24 12.81
CA LEU A 91 2.65 -8.62 11.88
C LEU A 91 2.63 -7.75 10.62
N GLU A 92 3.83 -7.39 10.15
CA GLU A 92 3.99 -6.67 8.90
C GLU A 92 3.64 -7.54 7.69
N ILE A 93 3.25 -6.89 6.59
CA ILE A 93 2.99 -7.57 5.32
C ILE A 93 4.30 -7.59 4.54
N LEU A 94 4.87 -8.78 4.38
CA LEU A 94 6.12 -8.96 3.68
C LEU A 94 5.92 -9.07 2.17
N ASP A 95 6.92 -8.61 1.42
CA ASP A 95 6.91 -8.70 -0.03
C ASP A 95 7.05 -10.16 -0.45
N PRO A 96 6.10 -10.72 -1.22
CA PRO A 96 6.17 -12.11 -1.66
C PRO A 96 7.10 -12.31 -2.86
N TYR A 97 7.77 -11.27 -3.34
CA TYR A 97 8.63 -11.33 -4.51
C TYR A 97 9.64 -12.48 -4.43
N GLY A 98 9.73 -13.26 -5.50
CA GLY A 98 10.56 -14.45 -5.53
C GLY A 98 9.90 -15.70 -4.96
N GLY A 99 8.74 -15.57 -4.32
CA GLY A 99 7.99 -16.69 -3.79
C GLY A 99 7.12 -17.40 -4.83
N ALA A 100 6.56 -18.54 -4.45
CA ALA A 100 5.60 -19.27 -5.27
C ALA A 100 4.23 -18.61 -5.24
N LEU A 101 3.34 -19.01 -6.15
CA LEU A 101 1.98 -18.46 -6.24
C LEU A 101 1.23 -18.48 -4.89
N PRO A 102 1.30 -19.55 -4.06
CA PRO A 102 0.63 -19.53 -2.76
C PRO A 102 1.09 -18.41 -1.83
N ALA A 103 2.36 -17.98 -1.91
CA ALA A 103 2.85 -16.86 -1.11
C ALA A 103 2.17 -15.55 -1.49
N TYR A 104 1.92 -15.34 -2.78
CA TYR A 104 1.18 -14.17 -3.27
C TYR A 104 -0.30 -14.23 -2.84
N GLY A 105 -0.89 -15.42 -2.85
CA GLY A 105 -2.26 -15.62 -2.37
C GLY A 105 -2.40 -15.28 -0.89
N LEU A 106 -1.47 -15.74 -0.06
CA LEU A 106 -1.45 -15.42 1.36
C LEU A 106 -1.24 -13.93 1.60
N CYS A 107 -0.33 -13.31 0.86
CA CYS A 107 -0.09 -11.88 0.93
C CYS A 107 -1.37 -11.09 0.59
N TYR A 108 -2.07 -11.49 -0.46
CA TYR A 108 -3.34 -10.87 -0.85
C TYR A 108 -4.37 -10.95 0.27
N GLU A 109 -4.56 -12.14 0.87
CA GLU A 109 -5.54 -12.33 1.95
C GLU A 109 -5.20 -11.47 3.17
N THR A 110 -3.92 -11.42 3.55
CA THR A 110 -3.46 -10.61 4.67
C THR A 110 -3.67 -9.13 4.39
N LEU A 111 -3.28 -8.69 3.21
CA LEU A 111 -3.42 -7.30 2.78
C LEU A 111 -4.89 -6.87 2.72
N ARG A 112 -5.76 -7.71 2.15
CA ARG A 112 -7.19 -7.44 2.08
C ARG A 112 -7.79 -7.23 3.47
N LYS A 113 -7.40 -8.05 4.42
CA LYS A 113 -7.86 -7.97 5.81
C LYS A 113 -7.43 -6.65 6.46
N SER A 114 -6.16 -6.26 6.29
CA SER A 114 -5.65 -4.99 6.83
C SER A 114 -6.27 -3.79 6.14
N ILE A 115 -6.47 -3.83 4.83
CA ILE A 115 -7.13 -2.75 4.07
C ILE A 115 -8.58 -2.58 4.52
N LYS A 116 -9.29 -3.67 4.79
CA LYS A 116 -10.65 -3.60 5.32
C LYS A 116 -10.69 -2.80 6.64
N LYS A 117 -9.73 -3.06 7.53
CA LYS A 117 -9.59 -2.31 8.79
C LYS A 117 -9.25 -0.85 8.54
N LEU A 118 -8.40 -0.58 7.55
CA LEU A 118 -8.01 0.78 7.18
C LEU A 118 -9.21 1.60 6.68
N VAL A 119 -10.01 1.02 5.79
CA VAL A 119 -11.22 1.67 5.27
C VAL A 119 -12.21 1.95 6.40
N LYS A 120 -12.38 0.99 7.30
CA LYS A 120 -13.25 1.17 8.46
C LYS A 120 -12.76 2.34 9.33
N LYS A 121 -11.46 2.43 9.56
CA LYS A 121 -10.85 3.52 10.32
C LYS A 121 -11.11 4.88 9.68
N PHE A 122 -10.93 5.00 8.37
CA PHE A 122 -11.22 6.24 7.65
C PHE A 122 -12.69 6.62 7.76
N ASN A 123 -13.59 5.67 7.61
CA ASN A 123 -15.04 5.94 7.70
C ASN A 123 -15.44 6.39 9.11
N GLU A 124 -14.86 5.82 10.14
CA GLU A 124 -15.14 6.19 11.53
C GLU A 124 -14.61 7.59 11.86
N GLU A 125 -13.37 7.91 11.44
CA GLU A 125 -12.76 9.21 11.70
C GLU A 125 -13.49 10.34 10.98
N GLU A 126 -13.85 10.13 9.71
CA GLU A 126 -14.55 11.14 8.92
C GLU A 126 -16.03 11.22 9.23
N GLY A 127 -16.59 10.15 9.78
CA GLY A 127 -18.00 10.11 10.17
C GLY A 127 -18.28 10.75 11.53
N ALA A 128 -17.23 11.11 12.23
CA ALA A 128 -17.38 11.79 13.55
C ALA A 128 -17.66 13.33 13.42
#